data_4113bc6a92e941d964273fa64a58d73a
#
_entry.id   4113bc6a92e941d964273fa64a58d73a
#
_cell.length_a   1.000
_cell.length_b   1.000
_cell.length_c   1.000
_cell.angle_alpha   90.00
_cell.angle_beta   90.00
_cell.angle_gamma   90.00
#
_symmetry.space_group_name_H-M   'P 1'
#
loop_
_entity.id
_entity.type
_entity.pdbx_description
1 polymer ?
#
loop_
_entity_poly.entity_id
_entity_poly.type
_entity_poly.pdbx_seq_one_letter_code
_entity_poly.pdbx_strand_id
1 'polypeptide(L)'
;MKTLLSAVAAAALLLGAAGLQAQTLDKIRKDGAITIGHRDSSIPFSYLNDKQEPIGYSMDICLKIADAVKAELKLPNLAVKMAPVTSATRIPLMANGTIDLECGSTTNNADRQKQVAYAPTTFITANRFVTKKAANVANFDGLKGKTIVSTSGSTNIKQATELNAARNLGMNIMAAKDHAEAFLMVETGRAVAFVMDDILLYSLVATAKTPADYVVSAEALSTEPYGIMLRRDDPSFKALVDRTVSGLMQSGEIEKIYAKWFLAPVPPKNVNLNLPISTALKRTFAKPTDSPEPKVYE
;
A
#
# COMPACT_ATOMS: atom_id res chain seq x y z
N MET A 1 7.11 -33.90 -58.53
CA MET A 1 6.58 -34.28 -57.21
C MET A 1 7.67 -34.19 -56.15
N LYS A 2 8.23 -33.03 -55.89
CA LYS A 2 9.28 -32.84 -54.85
C LYS A 2 9.25 -31.43 -54.22
N THR A 3 8.07 -30.80 -53.99
CA THR A 3 7.98 -29.43 -53.42
C THR A 3 6.83 -29.23 -52.43
N LEU A 4 6.31 -30.28 -51.80
CA LEU A 4 5.16 -30.16 -50.87
C LEU A 4 5.43 -30.64 -49.41
N LEU A 5 6.67 -30.97 -49.06
CA LEU A 5 7.00 -31.51 -47.71
C LEU A 5 7.73 -30.53 -46.78
N SER A 6 8.05 -29.31 -47.22
CA SER A 6 8.85 -28.37 -46.41
C SER A 6 8.01 -27.30 -45.68
N ALA A 7 6.71 -27.24 -45.86
CA ALA A 7 5.85 -26.17 -45.30
C ALA A 7 5.17 -26.54 -43.96
N VAL A 8 5.20 -27.80 -43.51
CA VAL A 8 4.49 -28.24 -42.29
C VAL A 8 5.39 -28.20 -41.04
N ALA A 9 6.70 -28.20 -41.19
CA ALA A 9 7.64 -28.22 -40.08
C ALA A 9 7.88 -26.82 -39.43
N ALA A 10 7.54 -25.71 -40.10
CA ALA A 10 7.77 -24.36 -39.59
C ALA A 10 6.62 -23.81 -38.72
N ALA A 11 5.42 -24.40 -38.76
CA ALA A 11 4.26 -23.93 -37.98
C ALA A 11 4.20 -24.48 -36.54
N ALA A 12 4.97 -25.51 -36.21
CA ALA A 12 4.97 -26.16 -34.91
C ALA A 12 5.94 -25.53 -33.88
N LEU A 13 6.80 -24.58 -34.29
CA LEU A 13 7.81 -23.95 -33.43
C LEU A 13 7.41 -22.57 -32.89
N LEU A 14 6.24 -22.03 -33.25
CA LEU A 14 5.77 -20.72 -32.80
C LEU A 14 4.77 -20.76 -31.60
N LEU A 15 4.41 -21.94 -31.13
CA LEU A 15 3.49 -22.12 -30.00
C LEU A 15 4.18 -22.36 -28.64
N GLY A 16 5.52 -22.31 -28.58
CA GLY A 16 6.30 -22.66 -27.40
C GLY A 16 6.89 -21.51 -26.59
N ALA A 17 6.63 -20.23 -26.93
CA ALA A 17 7.21 -19.08 -26.25
C ALA A 17 6.17 -18.24 -25.47
N ALA A 18 5.08 -18.85 -25.04
CA ALA A 18 4.34 -18.30 -23.89
C ALA A 18 5.24 -18.54 -22.67
N GLY A 19 6.06 -17.54 -22.32
CA GLY A 19 7.05 -17.62 -21.26
C GLY A 19 6.43 -18.25 -20.02
N LEU A 20 7.01 -19.35 -19.58
CA LEU A 20 6.88 -19.90 -18.24
C LEU A 20 7.43 -18.84 -17.25
N GLN A 21 6.67 -17.76 -17.06
CA GLN A 21 6.83 -16.97 -15.84
C GLN A 21 6.42 -17.91 -14.72
N ALA A 22 7.40 -18.40 -13.96
CA ALA A 22 7.15 -19.26 -12.82
C ALA A 22 6.06 -18.61 -11.98
N GLN A 23 4.88 -19.23 -11.90
CA GLN A 23 3.77 -18.73 -11.12
C GLN A 23 4.22 -18.60 -9.67
N THR A 24 3.76 -17.58 -8.97
CA THR A 24 4.18 -17.30 -7.59
C THR A 24 4.00 -18.51 -6.68
N LEU A 25 2.92 -19.28 -6.86
CA LEU A 25 2.68 -20.50 -6.09
C LEU A 25 3.75 -21.58 -6.35
N ASP A 26 4.23 -21.74 -7.58
CA ASP A 26 5.30 -22.71 -7.90
C ASP A 26 6.65 -22.27 -7.34
N LYS A 27 6.95 -20.96 -7.39
CA LYS A 27 8.11 -20.38 -6.71
C LYS A 27 8.06 -20.67 -5.21
N ILE A 28 6.94 -20.36 -4.55
CA ILE A 28 6.74 -20.57 -3.11
C ILE A 28 6.89 -22.07 -2.76
N ARG A 29 6.30 -22.97 -3.58
CA ARG A 29 6.43 -24.42 -3.38
C ARG A 29 7.89 -24.88 -3.47
N LYS A 30 8.63 -24.39 -4.48
CA LYS A 30 10.04 -24.71 -4.69
C LYS A 30 10.92 -24.18 -3.57
N ASP A 31 10.69 -22.95 -3.15
CA ASP A 31 11.53 -22.25 -2.18
C ASP A 31 11.17 -22.61 -0.71
N GLY A 32 10.03 -23.28 -0.49
CA GLY A 32 9.48 -23.56 0.85
C GLY A 32 9.17 -22.32 1.66
N ALA A 33 9.00 -21.17 1.02
CA ALA A 33 8.83 -19.88 1.68
C ALA A 33 7.99 -18.91 0.84
N ILE A 34 7.14 -18.11 1.52
CA ILE A 34 6.53 -16.89 0.99
C ILE A 34 7.26 -15.67 1.52
N THR A 35 7.56 -14.68 0.66
CA THR A 35 8.26 -13.45 1.04
C THR A 35 7.29 -12.28 1.06
N ILE A 36 7.12 -11.67 2.24
CA ILE A 36 6.25 -10.51 2.48
C ILE A 36 7.08 -9.24 2.56
N GLY A 37 6.82 -8.30 1.65
CA GLY A 37 7.33 -6.94 1.71
C GLY A 37 6.59 -6.13 2.76
N HIS A 38 7.29 -5.60 3.77
CA HIS A 38 6.73 -4.78 4.85
C HIS A 38 7.33 -3.38 4.87
N ARG A 39 6.64 -2.46 5.55
CA ARG A 39 7.09 -1.09 5.78
C ARG A 39 7.60 -0.94 7.22
N ASP A 40 8.47 0.05 7.42
CA ASP A 40 9.05 0.31 8.74
C ASP A 40 8.29 1.40 9.51
N SER A 41 7.52 2.26 8.83
CA SER A 41 6.90 3.45 9.43
C SER A 41 5.51 3.81 8.90
N SER A 42 4.72 2.85 8.41
CA SER A 42 3.35 3.08 7.92
C SER A 42 2.30 2.67 8.96
N ILE A 43 2.29 3.34 10.12
CA ILE A 43 1.35 3.08 11.23
C ILE A 43 -0.09 3.46 10.79
N PRO A 44 -1.12 2.63 11.02
CA PRO A 44 -1.09 1.31 11.70
C PRO A 44 -1.07 0.12 10.72
N PHE A 45 -0.70 0.30 9.44
CA PHE A 45 -0.79 -0.73 8.39
C PHE A 45 0.37 -1.72 8.41
N SER A 46 1.61 -1.19 8.48
CA SER A 46 2.85 -1.97 8.45
C SER A 46 3.98 -1.12 9.03
N TYR A 47 4.50 -1.54 10.17
CA TYR A 47 5.56 -0.82 10.87
C TYR A 47 6.28 -1.75 11.84
N LEU A 48 7.44 -1.32 12.34
CA LEU A 48 8.22 -2.11 13.29
C LEU A 48 7.79 -1.81 14.73
N ASN A 49 7.56 -2.88 15.52
CA ASN A 49 7.36 -2.78 16.96
C ASN A 49 8.70 -2.57 17.68
N ASP A 50 8.67 -2.50 19.03
CA ASP A 50 9.88 -2.32 19.85
C ASP A 50 10.90 -3.49 19.73
N LYS A 51 10.45 -4.65 19.26
CA LYS A 51 11.29 -5.82 18.99
C LYS A 51 11.79 -5.87 17.54
N GLN A 52 11.56 -4.82 16.75
CA GLN A 52 11.89 -4.77 15.33
C GLN A 52 11.14 -5.83 14.49
N GLU A 53 9.97 -6.25 14.95
CA GLU A 53 9.10 -7.16 14.21
C GLU A 53 8.07 -6.36 13.42
N PRO A 54 7.81 -6.69 12.12
CA PRO A 54 6.80 -6.02 11.34
C PRO A 54 5.39 -6.43 11.80
N ILE A 55 4.60 -5.43 12.17
CA ILE A 55 3.22 -5.57 12.63
C ILE A 55 2.31 -4.58 11.91
N GLY A 56 1.01 -4.76 11.99
CA GLY A 56 0.02 -3.81 11.47
C GLY A 56 -1.18 -4.47 10.82
N TYR A 57 -2.13 -3.63 10.43
CA TYR A 57 -3.39 -4.04 9.81
C TYR A 57 -3.17 -4.85 8.52
N SER A 58 -2.34 -4.33 7.60
CA SER A 58 -2.01 -5.02 6.36
C SER A 58 -1.17 -6.26 6.61
N MET A 59 -0.32 -6.26 7.64
CA MET A 59 0.47 -7.43 8.04
C MET A 59 -0.43 -8.57 8.52
N ASP A 60 -1.43 -8.29 9.37
CA ASP A 60 -2.39 -9.31 9.82
C ASP A 60 -3.17 -9.91 8.64
N ILE A 61 -3.61 -9.09 7.68
CA ILE A 61 -4.28 -9.58 6.45
C ILE A 61 -3.33 -10.48 5.65
N CYS A 62 -2.07 -10.07 5.46
CA CYS A 62 -1.09 -10.84 4.69
C CYS A 62 -0.71 -12.17 5.37
N LEU A 63 -0.71 -12.23 6.69
CA LEU A 63 -0.51 -13.49 7.41
C LEU A 63 -1.68 -14.47 7.17
N LYS A 64 -2.92 -13.97 7.07
CA LYS A 64 -4.07 -14.79 6.65
C LYS A 64 -3.93 -15.30 5.20
N ILE A 65 -3.37 -14.46 4.31
CA ILE A 65 -3.05 -14.91 2.94
C ILE A 65 -1.95 -15.98 2.97
N ALA A 66 -0.90 -15.81 3.77
CA ALA A 66 0.15 -16.82 3.92
C ALA A 66 -0.40 -18.16 4.46
N ASP A 67 -1.36 -18.13 5.40
CA ASP A 67 -2.03 -19.34 5.88
C ASP A 67 -2.88 -20.01 4.79
N ALA A 68 -3.56 -19.21 3.94
CA ALA A 68 -4.28 -19.75 2.78
C ALA A 68 -3.31 -20.38 1.75
N VAL A 69 -2.14 -19.80 1.54
CA VAL A 69 -1.07 -20.38 0.69
C VAL A 69 -0.55 -21.70 1.27
N LYS A 70 -0.33 -21.78 2.59
CA LYS A 70 0.05 -23.04 3.26
C LYS A 70 -0.97 -24.15 3.00
N ALA A 71 -2.24 -23.82 3.12
CA ALA A 71 -3.34 -24.77 2.91
C ALA A 71 -3.44 -25.21 1.45
N GLU A 72 -3.40 -24.26 0.50
CA GLU A 72 -3.48 -24.52 -0.95
C GLU A 72 -2.33 -25.42 -1.44
N LEU A 73 -1.12 -25.13 -0.98
CA LEU A 73 0.09 -25.89 -1.36
C LEU A 73 0.29 -27.18 -0.55
N LYS A 74 -0.49 -27.38 0.52
CA LYS A 74 -0.32 -28.49 1.49
C LYS A 74 1.07 -28.49 2.12
N LEU A 75 1.59 -27.32 2.45
CA LEU A 75 2.92 -27.10 3.04
C LEU A 75 2.78 -26.56 4.48
N PRO A 76 2.54 -27.41 5.49
CA PRO A 76 2.30 -26.95 6.86
C PRO A 76 3.48 -26.19 7.46
N ASN A 77 4.71 -26.47 7.01
CA ASN A 77 5.95 -25.85 7.46
C ASN A 77 6.43 -24.73 6.54
N LEU A 78 5.55 -24.14 5.69
CA LEU A 78 5.90 -23.02 4.84
C LEU A 78 6.46 -21.86 5.68
N ALA A 79 7.68 -21.42 5.37
CA ALA A 79 8.30 -20.29 6.03
C ALA A 79 7.68 -18.98 5.54
N VAL A 80 7.50 -18.01 6.45
CA VAL A 80 7.14 -16.63 6.11
C VAL A 80 8.38 -15.75 6.29
N LYS A 81 8.93 -15.24 5.19
CA LYS A 81 10.07 -14.34 5.18
C LYS A 81 9.61 -12.90 5.12
N MET A 82 10.23 -12.01 5.89
CA MET A 82 9.96 -10.58 5.90
C MET A 82 11.05 -9.84 5.14
N ALA A 83 10.66 -8.91 4.25
CA ALA A 83 11.57 -8.08 3.47
C ALA A 83 11.18 -6.60 3.60
N PRO A 84 12.07 -5.72 4.11
CA PRO A 84 11.76 -4.30 4.23
C PRO A 84 11.68 -3.65 2.86
N VAL A 85 10.63 -2.85 2.63
CA VAL A 85 10.44 -2.07 1.40
C VAL A 85 10.07 -0.62 1.71
N THR A 86 10.44 0.28 0.82
CA THR A 86 10.02 1.69 0.83
C THR A 86 8.91 1.92 -0.20
N SER A 87 8.30 3.11 -0.19
CA SER A 87 7.34 3.48 -1.23
C SER A 87 7.96 3.47 -2.64
N ALA A 88 9.26 3.74 -2.74
CA ALA A 88 9.98 3.76 -4.01
C ALA A 88 10.40 2.35 -4.50
N THR A 89 10.69 1.42 -3.58
CA THR A 89 11.26 0.11 -3.94
C THR A 89 10.22 -1.01 -4.08
N ARG A 90 9.04 -0.88 -3.44
CA ARG A 90 8.02 -1.95 -3.38
C ARG A 90 7.54 -2.44 -4.75
N ILE A 91 7.27 -1.54 -5.70
CA ILE A 91 6.78 -1.92 -7.03
C ILE A 91 7.86 -2.65 -7.85
N PRO A 92 9.10 -2.14 -7.99
CA PRO A 92 10.18 -2.90 -8.62
C PRO A 92 10.44 -4.26 -7.99
N LEU A 93 10.44 -4.36 -6.64
CA LEU A 93 10.68 -5.63 -5.93
C LEU A 93 9.53 -6.62 -6.11
N MET A 94 8.29 -6.15 -6.26
CA MET A 94 7.15 -6.99 -6.61
C MET A 94 7.25 -7.47 -8.06
N ALA A 95 7.50 -6.56 -9.00
CA ALA A 95 7.54 -6.87 -10.42
C ALA A 95 8.63 -7.90 -10.77
N ASN A 96 9.80 -7.83 -10.13
CA ASN A 96 10.91 -8.77 -10.34
C ASN A 96 10.82 -10.06 -9.51
N GLY A 97 9.79 -10.18 -8.63
CA GLY A 97 9.57 -11.38 -7.82
C GLY A 97 10.45 -11.54 -6.59
N THR A 98 11.13 -10.49 -6.15
CA THR A 98 11.87 -10.49 -4.88
C THR A 98 10.92 -10.65 -3.70
N ILE A 99 9.73 -10.04 -3.76
CA ILE A 99 8.65 -10.21 -2.79
C ILE A 99 7.42 -10.82 -3.49
N ASP A 100 6.62 -11.58 -2.76
CA ASP A 100 5.41 -12.24 -3.23
C ASP A 100 4.14 -11.46 -2.91
N LEU A 101 4.13 -10.76 -1.77
CA LEU A 101 3.11 -9.82 -1.32
C LEU A 101 3.76 -8.53 -0.83
N GLU A 102 3.11 -7.38 -1.04
CA GLU A 102 3.45 -6.15 -0.33
C GLU A 102 2.31 -5.75 0.59
N CYS A 103 2.62 -5.64 1.86
CA CYS A 103 1.69 -5.54 2.97
C CYS A 103 1.87 -4.20 3.68
N GLY A 104 1.67 -3.12 2.93
CA GLY A 104 1.84 -1.75 3.40
C GLY A 104 0.59 -0.91 3.31
N SER A 105 0.79 0.38 3.11
CA SER A 105 -0.21 1.41 2.84
C SER A 105 -0.12 1.80 1.35
N THR A 106 -0.58 0.93 0.45
CA THR A 106 -0.34 1.09 -0.98
C THR A 106 -1.63 1.40 -1.72
N THR A 107 -1.71 2.63 -2.23
CA THR A 107 -2.79 3.05 -3.11
C THR A 107 -2.82 2.22 -4.37
N ASN A 108 -3.98 1.64 -4.64
CA ASN A 108 -4.34 1.03 -5.91
C ASN A 108 -4.80 2.12 -6.88
N ASN A 109 -4.15 2.24 -8.01
CA ASN A 109 -4.55 3.12 -9.11
C ASN A 109 -4.20 2.53 -10.47
N ALA A 110 -4.78 3.09 -11.54
CA ALA A 110 -4.64 2.58 -12.90
C ALA A 110 -3.17 2.55 -13.39
N ASP A 111 -2.33 3.52 -13.01
CA ASP A 111 -0.92 3.55 -13.42
C ASP A 111 -0.12 2.41 -12.77
N ARG A 112 -0.37 2.12 -11.49
CA ARG A 112 0.27 1.01 -10.77
C ARG A 112 -0.22 -0.35 -11.26
N GLN A 113 -1.50 -0.48 -11.62
CA GLN A 113 -2.05 -1.72 -12.18
C GLN A 113 -1.44 -2.10 -13.54
N LYS A 114 -0.76 -1.20 -14.22
CA LYS A 114 0.06 -1.52 -15.40
C LYS A 114 1.30 -2.34 -15.06
N GLN A 115 1.74 -2.35 -13.80
CA GLN A 115 2.99 -2.96 -13.33
C GLN A 115 2.77 -4.09 -12.34
N VAL A 116 1.74 -3.99 -11.50
CA VAL A 116 1.42 -4.91 -10.40
C VAL A 116 -0.08 -5.14 -10.33
N ALA A 117 -0.53 -6.12 -9.54
CA ALA A 117 -1.94 -6.38 -9.25
C ALA A 117 -2.23 -6.08 -7.77
N TYR A 118 -3.51 -5.97 -7.43
CA TYR A 118 -3.99 -5.69 -6.09
C TYR A 118 -5.09 -6.67 -5.70
N ALA A 119 -5.13 -7.05 -4.42
CA ALA A 119 -6.29 -7.67 -3.80
C ALA A 119 -7.44 -6.65 -3.67
N PRO A 120 -8.67 -7.10 -3.36
CA PRO A 120 -9.76 -6.19 -3.03
C PRO A 120 -9.36 -5.15 -1.99
N THR A 121 -9.85 -3.93 -2.17
CA THR A 121 -9.51 -2.75 -1.35
C THR A 121 -9.84 -2.99 0.12
N THR A 122 -8.82 -2.87 0.96
CA THR A 122 -8.91 -3.13 2.41
C THR A 122 -9.03 -1.87 3.25
N PHE A 123 -8.75 -0.69 2.68
CA PHE A 123 -8.86 0.60 3.36
C PHE A 123 -9.09 1.72 2.35
N ILE A 124 -9.70 2.83 2.79
CA ILE A 124 -9.93 4.03 1.99
C ILE A 124 -9.44 5.23 2.79
N THR A 125 -8.60 6.05 2.18
CA THR A 125 -7.99 7.25 2.77
C THR A 125 -8.04 8.41 1.78
N ALA A 126 -7.52 9.57 2.17
CA ALA A 126 -7.47 10.75 1.32
C ALA A 126 -6.10 11.45 1.43
N ASN A 127 -5.58 11.94 0.30
CA ASN A 127 -4.34 12.72 0.28
C ASN A 127 -4.57 14.12 0.86
N ARG A 128 -3.86 14.45 1.95
CA ARG A 128 -3.93 15.72 2.68
C ARG A 128 -2.53 16.21 3.01
N PHE A 129 -2.42 17.23 3.85
CA PHE A 129 -1.14 17.59 4.47
C PHE A 129 -1.28 17.79 5.97
N VAL A 130 -0.19 17.58 6.69
CA VAL A 130 -0.03 17.99 8.09
C VAL A 130 0.93 19.16 8.17
N THR A 131 0.65 20.10 9.06
CA THR A 131 1.50 21.25 9.36
C THR A 131 1.44 21.58 10.84
N LYS A 132 2.39 22.38 11.36
CA LYS A 132 2.26 22.98 12.69
C LYS A 132 1.19 24.06 12.65
N LYS A 133 0.32 24.12 13.68
CA LYS A 133 -0.71 25.17 13.81
C LYS A 133 -0.14 26.58 13.70
N ALA A 134 1.06 26.79 14.27
CA ALA A 134 1.76 28.06 14.23
C ALA A 134 2.12 28.54 12.79
N ALA A 135 2.12 27.63 11.80
CA ALA A 135 2.38 28.01 10.42
C ALA A 135 1.19 28.70 9.73
N ASN A 136 -0.02 28.66 10.36
CA ASN A 136 -1.25 29.29 9.87
C ASN A 136 -1.59 28.92 8.41
N VAL A 137 -1.43 27.65 8.03
CA VAL A 137 -1.74 27.13 6.69
C VAL A 137 -3.02 26.31 6.77
N ALA A 138 -4.08 26.76 6.12
CA ALA A 138 -5.38 26.11 6.15
C ALA A 138 -5.65 25.19 4.97
N ASN A 139 -5.07 25.47 3.81
CA ASN A 139 -5.31 24.77 2.54
C ASN A 139 -4.02 24.72 1.70
N PHE A 140 -4.08 24.03 0.55
CA PHE A 140 -2.92 23.89 -0.33
C PHE A 140 -2.44 25.22 -0.92
N ASP A 141 -3.33 26.18 -1.18
CA ASP A 141 -2.93 27.50 -1.70
C ASP A 141 -2.09 28.29 -0.68
N GLY A 142 -2.33 28.05 0.62
CA GLY A 142 -1.51 28.60 1.71
C GLY A 142 -0.07 28.07 1.75
N LEU A 143 0.24 27.02 0.97
CA LEU A 143 1.62 26.48 0.80
C LEU A 143 2.43 27.21 -0.27
N LYS A 144 1.86 28.23 -0.95
CA LYS A 144 2.54 29.00 -1.99
C LYS A 144 3.88 29.53 -1.52
N GLY A 145 4.95 29.26 -2.32
CA GLY A 145 6.33 29.66 -2.03
C GLY A 145 6.99 28.94 -0.86
N LYS A 146 6.34 27.98 -0.23
CA LYS A 146 6.86 27.28 0.95
C LYS A 146 7.60 25.99 0.57
N THR A 147 8.50 25.56 1.46
CA THR A 147 9.11 24.23 1.37
C THR A 147 8.17 23.20 2.02
N ILE A 148 7.78 22.19 1.27
CA ILE A 148 7.01 21.04 1.73
C ILE A 148 7.81 19.77 1.55
N VAL A 149 7.36 18.70 2.18
CA VAL A 149 7.93 17.36 2.00
C VAL A 149 6.85 16.35 1.65
N SER A 150 7.20 15.33 0.90
CA SER A 150 6.41 14.11 0.74
C SER A 150 7.32 12.89 0.60
N THR A 151 6.77 11.68 0.74
CA THR A 151 7.56 10.45 0.65
C THR A 151 7.86 10.10 -0.80
N SER A 152 9.12 9.84 -1.12
CA SER A 152 9.57 9.41 -2.43
C SER A 152 8.83 8.15 -2.90
N GLY A 153 8.37 8.12 -4.18
CA GLY A 153 7.64 6.98 -4.76
C GLY A 153 6.19 6.85 -4.31
N SER A 154 5.64 7.82 -3.56
CA SER A 154 4.23 7.88 -3.21
C SER A 154 3.39 8.55 -4.30
N THR A 155 2.07 8.28 -4.31
CA THR A 155 1.09 9.05 -5.12
C THR A 155 1.05 10.50 -4.66
N ASN A 156 1.27 10.74 -3.38
CA ASN A 156 1.17 12.04 -2.73
C ASN A 156 2.20 13.03 -3.25
N ILE A 157 3.48 12.63 -3.43
CA ILE A 157 4.50 13.51 -3.99
C ILE A 157 4.19 13.84 -5.46
N LYS A 158 3.67 12.87 -6.23
CA LYS A 158 3.24 13.09 -7.61
C LYS A 158 2.11 14.12 -7.65
N GLN A 159 1.05 13.93 -6.88
CA GLN A 159 -0.11 14.84 -6.83
C GLN A 159 0.27 16.23 -6.31
N ALA A 160 1.15 16.32 -5.31
CA ALA A 160 1.67 17.61 -4.84
C ALA A 160 2.45 18.35 -5.93
N THR A 161 3.23 17.62 -6.74
CA THR A 161 3.98 18.19 -7.88
C THR A 161 3.05 18.68 -8.98
N GLU A 162 2.04 17.87 -9.33
CA GLU A 162 1.02 18.23 -10.32
C GLU A 162 0.21 19.45 -9.87
N LEU A 163 -0.23 19.49 -8.60
CA LEU A 163 -0.93 20.63 -8.02
C LEU A 163 -0.07 21.91 -8.03
N ASN A 164 1.21 21.78 -7.64
CA ASN A 164 2.16 22.89 -7.64
C ASN A 164 2.26 23.54 -9.02
N ALA A 165 2.37 22.73 -10.07
CA ALA A 165 2.40 23.21 -11.46
C ALA A 165 1.06 23.81 -11.89
N ALA A 166 -0.06 23.10 -11.64
CA ALA A 166 -1.39 23.49 -12.08
C ALA A 166 -1.87 24.82 -11.46
N ARG A 167 -1.54 25.06 -10.18
CA ARG A 167 -1.93 26.28 -9.45
C ARG A 167 -0.82 27.34 -9.37
N ASN A 168 0.34 27.12 -10.02
CA ASN A 168 1.51 28.03 -9.95
C ASN A 168 1.89 28.41 -8.51
N LEU A 169 1.95 27.41 -7.62
CA LEU A 169 2.19 27.65 -6.20
C LEU A 169 3.66 27.96 -5.88
N GLY A 170 4.61 27.60 -6.75
CA GLY A 170 6.04 27.82 -6.50
C GLY A 170 6.56 27.11 -5.24
N MET A 171 5.95 25.99 -4.85
CA MET A 171 6.40 25.18 -3.71
C MET A 171 7.76 24.56 -4.02
N ASN A 172 8.65 24.54 -3.03
CA ASN A 172 9.84 23.69 -3.04
C ASN A 172 9.48 22.33 -2.43
N ILE A 173 9.43 21.26 -3.26
CA ILE A 173 8.98 19.93 -2.84
C ILE A 173 10.20 19.06 -2.55
N MET A 174 10.38 18.68 -1.30
CA MET A 174 11.42 17.75 -0.84
C MET A 174 10.89 16.32 -0.83
N ALA A 175 11.76 15.36 -1.16
CA ALA A 175 11.46 13.94 -1.09
C ALA A 175 12.15 13.31 0.13
N ALA A 176 11.38 12.66 1.01
CA ALA A 176 11.91 11.88 2.12
C ALA A 176 11.89 10.38 1.78
N LYS A 177 12.76 9.60 2.39
CA LYS A 177 12.84 8.14 2.20
C LYS A 177 11.58 7.43 2.68
N ASP A 178 11.05 7.84 3.83
CA ASP A 178 9.85 7.26 4.45
C ASP A 178 9.00 8.30 5.19
N HIS A 179 7.89 7.85 5.77
CA HIS A 179 6.93 8.75 6.41
C HIS A 179 7.44 9.35 7.72
N ALA A 180 8.26 8.61 8.48
CA ALA A 180 8.83 9.10 9.74
C ALA A 180 9.87 10.21 9.45
N GLU A 181 10.74 10.03 8.47
CA GLU A 181 11.67 11.08 8.03
C GLU A 181 10.93 12.32 7.54
N ALA A 182 9.88 12.15 6.72
CA ALA A 182 9.09 13.26 6.22
C ALA A 182 8.43 14.06 7.37
N PHE A 183 7.86 13.37 8.34
CA PHE A 183 7.24 14.02 9.49
C PHE A 183 8.29 14.72 10.38
N LEU A 184 9.45 14.11 10.59
CA LEU A 184 10.57 14.72 11.31
C LEU A 184 11.03 16.04 10.64
N MET A 185 10.98 16.16 9.32
CA MET A 185 11.30 17.41 8.64
C MET A 185 10.29 18.53 8.98
N VAL A 186 9.03 18.20 9.23
CA VAL A 186 8.04 19.18 9.74
C VAL A 186 8.29 19.48 11.22
N GLU A 187 8.58 18.47 12.04
CA GLU A 187 8.91 18.64 13.46
C GLU A 187 10.10 19.58 13.67
N THR A 188 11.13 19.45 12.84
CA THR A 188 12.37 20.26 12.93
C THR A 188 12.30 21.59 12.17
N GLY A 189 11.19 21.87 11.45
CA GLY A 189 11.00 23.11 10.70
C GLY A 189 11.76 23.15 9.35
N ARG A 190 12.30 22.00 8.88
CA ARG A 190 12.92 21.91 7.55
C ARG A 190 11.90 21.96 6.42
N ALA A 191 10.67 21.56 6.70
CA ALA A 191 9.51 21.69 5.82
C ALA A 191 8.34 22.30 6.61
N VAL A 192 7.49 23.09 5.93
CA VAL A 192 6.30 23.68 6.53
C VAL A 192 5.16 22.65 6.62
N ALA A 193 5.08 21.75 5.66
CA ALA A 193 4.03 20.74 5.61
C ALA A 193 4.56 19.40 5.06
N PHE A 194 3.93 18.30 5.48
CA PHE A 194 4.10 16.98 4.90
C PHE A 194 2.80 16.55 4.22
N VAL A 195 2.87 16.33 2.90
CA VAL A 195 1.74 15.88 2.07
C VAL A 195 1.73 14.36 2.02
N MET A 196 0.67 13.75 2.54
CA MET A 196 0.51 12.29 2.67
C MET A 196 -0.97 11.93 2.93
N ASP A 197 -1.27 10.65 2.90
CA ASP A 197 -2.59 10.12 3.23
C ASP A 197 -2.95 10.40 4.69
N ASP A 198 -4.16 10.89 4.90
CA ASP A 198 -4.62 11.44 6.17
C ASP A 198 -4.48 10.45 7.35
N ILE A 199 -4.79 9.18 7.15
CA ILE A 199 -4.65 8.17 8.19
C ILE A 199 -3.20 8.02 8.67
N LEU A 200 -2.22 8.12 7.77
CA LEU A 200 -0.81 8.08 8.13
C LEU A 200 -0.40 9.37 8.85
N LEU A 201 -0.92 10.52 8.41
CA LEU A 201 -0.71 11.80 9.08
C LEU A 201 -1.29 11.80 10.49
N TYR A 202 -2.54 11.35 10.68
CA TYR A 202 -3.16 11.24 12.01
C TYR A 202 -2.38 10.32 12.93
N SER A 203 -1.87 9.20 12.40
CA SER A 203 -1.07 8.25 13.19
C SER A 203 0.26 8.85 13.64
N LEU A 204 0.94 9.59 12.75
CA LEU A 204 2.19 10.27 13.08
C LEU A 204 1.97 11.39 14.11
N VAL A 205 0.93 12.21 13.91
CA VAL A 205 0.55 13.26 14.89
C VAL A 205 0.23 12.64 16.24
N ALA A 206 -0.58 11.58 16.29
CA ALA A 206 -0.96 10.92 17.53
C ALA A 206 0.25 10.35 18.29
N THR A 207 1.33 10.00 17.57
CA THR A 207 2.59 9.50 18.16
C THR A 207 3.65 10.59 18.39
N ALA A 208 3.40 11.84 18.00
CA ALA A 208 4.33 12.95 18.21
C ALA A 208 4.50 13.29 19.71
N LYS A 209 5.55 14.05 20.04
CA LYS A 209 5.77 14.55 21.42
C LYS A 209 4.69 15.54 21.86
N THR A 210 4.24 16.39 20.94
CA THR A 210 3.25 17.45 21.16
C THR A 210 2.15 17.37 20.09
N PRO A 211 1.24 16.37 20.15
CA PRO A 211 0.21 16.19 19.12
C PRO A 211 -0.67 17.42 18.91
N ALA A 212 -0.92 18.18 19.98
CA ALA A 212 -1.73 19.39 19.95
C ALA A 212 -1.18 20.52 19.08
N ASP A 213 0.11 20.48 18.74
CA ASP A 213 0.76 21.51 17.90
C ASP A 213 0.50 21.34 16.40
N TYR A 214 -0.04 20.21 16.00
CA TYR A 214 -0.25 19.86 14.58
C TYR A 214 -1.71 19.94 14.17
N VAL A 215 -1.91 20.14 12.89
CA VAL A 215 -3.22 20.09 12.23
C VAL A 215 -3.07 19.40 10.88
N VAL A 216 -4.01 18.49 10.58
CA VAL A 216 -4.17 17.90 9.24
C VAL A 216 -5.19 18.77 8.49
N SER A 217 -4.88 19.08 7.22
CA SER A 217 -5.74 19.93 6.38
C SER A 217 -7.14 19.32 6.21
N ALA A 218 -8.16 20.20 6.15
CA ALA A 218 -9.51 19.77 5.78
C ALA A 218 -9.63 19.49 4.29
N GLU A 219 -8.87 20.21 3.44
CA GLU A 219 -8.81 19.99 2.00
C GLU A 219 -8.10 18.66 1.70
N ALA A 220 -8.70 17.86 0.82
CA ALA A 220 -8.15 16.61 0.30
C ALA A 220 -7.94 16.73 -1.22
N LEU A 221 -6.87 16.13 -1.74
CA LEU A 221 -6.57 16.11 -3.17
C LEU A 221 -7.23 14.93 -3.89
N SER A 222 -7.40 13.80 -3.21
CA SER A 222 -7.89 12.56 -3.82
C SER A 222 -8.44 11.61 -2.78
N THR A 223 -9.23 10.64 -3.24
CA THR A 223 -9.58 9.40 -2.52
C THR A 223 -8.58 8.32 -2.91
N GLU A 224 -7.98 7.65 -1.93
CA GLU A 224 -6.90 6.70 -2.10
C GLU A 224 -7.31 5.30 -1.58
N PRO A 225 -7.75 4.37 -2.45
CA PRO A 225 -8.04 2.99 -2.03
C PRO A 225 -6.74 2.22 -1.83
N TYR A 226 -6.56 1.59 -0.66
CA TYR A 226 -5.41 0.72 -0.37
C TYR A 226 -5.75 -0.75 -0.62
N GLY A 227 -4.81 -1.47 -1.20
CA GLY A 227 -4.89 -2.91 -1.40
C GLY A 227 -3.55 -3.60 -1.14
N ILE A 228 -3.60 -4.87 -0.76
CA ILE A 228 -2.42 -5.73 -0.73
C ILE A 228 -1.95 -5.92 -2.17
N MET A 229 -0.67 -5.61 -2.43
CA MET A 229 -0.11 -5.69 -3.77
C MET A 229 0.52 -7.05 -4.00
N LEU A 230 0.36 -7.56 -5.21
CA LEU A 230 0.92 -8.83 -5.68
C LEU A 230 1.39 -8.70 -7.12
N ARG A 231 2.06 -9.74 -7.64
CA ARG A 231 2.55 -9.74 -9.01
C ARG A 231 1.39 -9.66 -10.00
N ARG A 232 1.59 -8.87 -11.04
CA ARG A 232 0.73 -8.85 -12.21
C ARG A 232 0.91 -10.15 -13.03
N ASP A 233 -0.08 -10.48 -13.83
CA ASP A 233 -0.04 -11.59 -14.79
C ASP A 233 0.15 -12.99 -14.14
N ASP A 234 -0.29 -13.12 -12.86
CA ASP A 234 -0.35 -14.40 -12.13
C ASP A 234 -1.81 -14.66 -11.67
N PRO A 235 -2.68 -15.14 -12.54
CA PRO A 235 -4.11 -15.28 -12.24
C PRO A 235 -4.39 -16.32 -11.15
N SER A 236 -3.55 -17.35 -11.00
CA SER A 236 -3.73 -18.38 -9.98
C SER A 236 -3.46 -17.85 -8.59
N PHE A 237 -2.36 -17.11 -8.40
CA PHE A 237 -2.04 -16.47 -7.13
C PHE A 237 -3.04 -15.35 -6.80
N LYS A 238 -3.40 -14.52 -7.80
CA LYS A 238 -4.43 -13.48 -7.64
C LYS A 238 -5.77 -14.07 -7.18
N ALA A 239 -6.24 -15.15 -7.80
CA ALA A 239 -7.49 -15.81 -7.42
C ALA A 239 -7.47 -16.31 -5.97
N LEU A 240 -6.34 -16.86 -5.50
CA LEU A 240 -6.17 -17.29 -4.11
C LEU A 240 -6.23 -16.09 -3.15
N VAL A 241 -5.47 -15.02 -3.46
CA VAL A 241 -5.43 -13.81 -2.64
C VAL A 241 -6.80 -13.14 -2.57
N ASP A 242 -7.46 -12.96 -3.72
CA ASP A 242 -8.79 -12.34 -3.80
C ASP A 242 -9.84 -13.13 -3.02
N ARG A 243 -9.85 -14.45 -3.18
CA ARG A 243 -10.75 -15.35 -2.44
C ARG A 243 -10.52 -15.25 -0.94
N THR A 244 -9.25 -15.17 -0.51
CA THR A 244 -8.91 -15.05 0.91
C THR A 244 -9.36 -13.70 1.47
N VAL A 245 -9.01 -12.59 0.83
CA VAL A 245 -9.37 -11.25 1.31
C VAL A 245 -10.88 -11.04 1.28
N SER A 246 -11.56 -11.46 0.21
CA SER A 246 -13.03 -11.41 0.14
C SER A 246 -13.68 -12.28 1.21
N GLY A 247 -13.11 -13.46 1.52
CA GLY A 247 -13.56 -14.31 2.60
C GLY A 247 -13.45 -13.66 3.99
N LEU A 248 -12.36 -12.93 4.25
CA LEU A 248 -12.22 -12.15 5.48
C LEU A 248 -13.28 -11.05 5.59
N MET A 249 -13.64 -10.41 4.47
CA MET A 249 -14.69 -9.39 4.42
C MET A 249 -16.07 -10.01 4.67
N GLN A 250 -16.41 -11.08 3.98
CA GLN A 250 -17.72 -11.74 4.06
C GLN A 250 -17.97 -12.40 5.43
N SER A 251 -16.93 -12.91 6.08
CA SER A 251 -17.04 -13.53 7.41
C SER A 251 -17.05 -12.52 8.57
N GLY A 252 -16.77 -11.22 8.29
CA GLY A 252 -16.59 -10.20 9.32
C GLY A 252 -15.24 -10.26 10.04
N GLU A 253 -14.34 -11.17 9.66
CA GLU A 253 -13.00 -11.25 10.26
C GLU A 253 -12.18 -10.00 9.99
N ILE A 254 -12.32 -9.37 8.81
CA ILE A 254 -11.63 -8.10 8.49
C ILE A 254 -12.05 -6.97 9.44
N GLU A 255 -13.30 -6.95 9.92
CA GLU A 255 -13.77 -5.95 10.89
C GLU A 255 -13.12 -6.15 12.26
N LYS A 256 -12.85 -7.39 12.67
CA LYS A 256 -12.10 -7.68 13.91
C LYS A 256 -10.65 -7.24 13.79
N ILE A 257 -10.00 -7.50 12.64
CA ILE A 257 -8.65 -7.01 12.36
C ILE A 257 -8.65 -5.47 12.32
N TYR A 258 -9.66 -4.85 11.72
CA TYR A 258 -9.83 -3.40 11.74
C TYR A 258 -9.94 -2.85 13.17
N ALA A 259 -10.81 -3.42 13.98
CA ALA A 259 -11.02 -3.00 15.37
C ALA A 259 -9.73 -3.06 16.20
N LYS A 260 -8.92 -4.10 16.00
CA LYS A 260 -7.60 -4.24 16.65
C LYS A 260 -6.67 -3.07 16.36
N TRP A 261 -6.68 -2.52 15.12
CA TRP A 261 -5.69 -1.55 14.67
C TRP A 261 -6.18 -0.09 14.66
N PHE A 262 -7.50 0.12 14.65
CA PHE A 262 -8.09 1.47 14.53
C PHE A 262 -8.99 1.86 15.70
N LEU A 263 -9.46 0.89 16.51
CA LEU A 263 -10.36 1.13 17.64
C LEU A 263 -9.78 0.69 18.99
N ALA A 264 -8.59 0.12 19.01
CA ALA A 264 -7.88 -0.28 20.21
C ALA A 264 -6.51 0.42 20.28
N PRO A 265 -5.87 0.49 21.46
CA PRO A 265 -4.51 0.99 21.60
C PRO A 265 -3.52 0.12 20.81
N VAL A 266 -2.70 0.76 19.96
CA VAL A 266 -1.69 0.09 19.15
C VAL A 266 -0.26 0.38 19.64
N PRO A 267 0.64 -0.62 19.66
CA PRO A 267 2.03 -0.41 20.04
C PRO A 267 2.75 0.53 19.04
N PRO A 268 3.90 1.10 19.41
CA PRO A 268 4.55 0.97 20.71
C PRO A 268 3.98 1.92 21.77
N LYS A 269 3.32 3.00 21.36
CA LYS A 269 2.89 4.09 22.27
C LYS A 269 1.47 3.91 22.84
N ASN A 270 0.83 2.79 22.56
CA ASN A 270 -0.57 2.51 22.96
C ASN A 270 -1.56 3.61 22.52
N VAL A 271 -1.35 4.15 21.33
CA VAL A 271 -2.24 5.16 20.75
C VAL A 271 -3.48 4.49 20.20
N ASN A 272 -4.65 4.96 20.60
CA ASN A 272 -5.92 4.58 19.99
C ASN A 272 -6.35 5.69 19.02
N LEU A 273 -6.47 5.33 17.74
CA LEU A 273 -6.89 6.27 16.69
C LEU A 273 -8.39 6.61 16.77
N ASN A 274 -9.18 5.78 17.47
CA ASN A 274 -10.64 5.93 17.60
C ASN A 274 -11.33 6.16 16.26
N LEU A 275 -10.89 5.47 15.21
CA LEU A 275 -11.37 5.64 13.84
C LEU A 275 -12.40 4.54 13.50
N PRO A 276 -13.71 4.82 13.53
CA PRO A 276 -14.72 3.85 13.12
C PRO A 276 -14.66 3.57 11.62
N ILE A 277 -15.08 2.36 11.20
CA ILE A 277 -15.15 1.99 9.79
C ILE A 277 -16.11 2.96 9.06
N SER A 278 -15.63 3.62 8.02
CA SER A 278 -16.43 4.55 7.22
C SER A 278 -17.56 3.82 6.45
N THR A 279 -18.62 4.54 6.11
CA THR A 279 -19.72 3.99 5.28
C THR A 279 -19.19 3.47 3.93
N ALA A 280 -18.25 4.19 3.30
CA ALA A 280 -17.62 3.77 2.06
C ALA A 280 -16.86 2.45 2.22
N LEU A 281 -16.09 2.30 3.30
CA LEU A 281 -15.34 1.07 3.56
C LEU A 281 -16.26 -0.11 3.90
N LYS A 282 -17.37 0.13 4.63
CA LYS A 282 -18.40 -0.91 4.86
C LYS A 282 -19.03 -1.40 3.55
N ARG A 283 -19.36 -0.48 2.63
CA ARG A 283 -19.86 -0.84 1.29
C ARG A 283 -18.82 -1.69 0.53
N THR A 284 -17.54 -1.32 0.61
CA THR A 284 -16.45 -2.05 -0.04
C THR A 284 -16.30 -3.46 0.54
N PHE A 285 -16.44 -3.65 1.86
CA PHE A 285 -16.41 -4.99 2.47
C PHE A 285 -17.63 -5.83 2.08
N ALA A 286 -18.80 -5.21 1.92
CA ALA A 286 -20.01 -5.92 1.46
C ALA A 286 -19.94 -6.32 -0.02
N LYS A 287 -19.21 -5.54 -0.85
CA LYS A 287 -18.99 -5.81 -2.26
C LYS A 287 -17.50 -5.63 -2.60
N PRO A 288 -16.66 -6.65 -2.34
CA PRO A 288 -15.22 -6.56 -2.56
C PRO A 288 -14.87 -6.21 -4.00
N THR A 289 -13.94 -5.26 -4.16
CA THR A 289 -13.46 -4.79 -5.46
C THR A 289 -12.02 -4.32 -5.37
N ASP A 290 -11.24 -4.53 -6.43
CA ASP A 290 -9.90 -3.99 -6.65
C ASP A 290 -9.91 -2.90 -7.74
N SER A 291 -11.02 -2.20 -7.91
CA SER A 291 -11.11 -1.10 -8.87
C SER A 291 -10.06 -0.02 -8.58
N PRO A 292 -9.32 0.46 -9.59
CA PRO A 292 -8.40 1.57 -9.43
C PRO A 292 -9.09 2.94 -9.44
N GLU A 293 -10.42 2.97 -9.64
CA GLU A 293 -11.20 4.19 -9.84
C GLU A 293 -11.67 4.77 -8.50
N PRO A 294 -11.19 5.98 -8.08
CA PRO A 294 -11.58 6.59 -6.81
C PRO A 294 -13.08 6.74 -6.61
N LYS A 295 -13.82 7.06 -7.68
CA LYS A 295 -15.29 7.24 -7.65
C LYS A 295 -16.07 6.03 -7.16
N VAL A 296 -15.50 4.84 -7.26
CA VAL A 296 -16.12 3.61 -6.74
C VAL A 296 -16.22 3.62 -5.21
N TYR A 297 -15.38 4.43 -4.56
CA TYR A 297 -15.20 4.49 -3.11
C TYR A 297 -15.78 5.77 -2.46
N GLU A 298 -16.40 6.62 -3.23
CA GLU A 298 -17.05 7.87 -2.78
C GLU A 298 -18.50 7.69 -2.28
#